data_251ec38b279e24dc3637b9de05576050
#
_entry.id   251ec38b279e24dc3637b9de05576050
#
_cell.length_a   1.000
_cell.length_b   1.000
_cell.length_c   1.000
_cell.angle_alpha   90.00
_cell.angle_beta   90.00
_cell.angle_gamma   90.00
#
_symmetry.space_group_name_H-M   'P 1'
#
loop_
_entity.id
_entity.type
_entity.pdbx_description
1 polymer ?
#
loop_
_entity_poly.entity_id
_entity_poly.type
_entity_poly.pdbx_seq_one_letter_code
_entity_poly.pdbx_strand_id
1 'polypeptide(L)'
;MTTIKQENNHMLSVCIITKNEEHNIARCLKSFQKTGFELIVADTGSTDQTKKIAAEYTENIYDFPWCDDFSAAKNFAVSKAAHPYVMVIDSDEYLQQIDRVQLEKMIAEHPGEVGRIRRINIISGKDGKQENKEWINRIFAKESFHYTGRIHEQVTA
;
A
#
# COMPACT_ATOMS: atom_id res chain seq x y z
N MET A 1 -15.21 8.70 36.10
CA MET A 1 -15.54 8.44 34.67
C MET A 1 -14.30 7.99 33.95
N THR A 2 -14.21 6.73 33.64
CA THR A 2 -13.13 6.21 32.82
C THR A 2 -13.44 6.59 31.39
N THR A 3 -12.71 7.56 30.85
CA THR A 3 -12.75 7.83 29.42
C THR A 3 -12.14 6.60 28.74
N ILE A 4 -12.98 5.78 28.14
CA ILE A 4 -12.53 4.76 27.22
C ILE A 4 -11.94 5.54 26.06
N LYS A 5 -10.60 5.71 26.02
CA LYS A 5 -9.92 6.02 24.79
C LYS A 5 -10.31 4.88 23.86
N GLN A 6 -11.16 5.15 22.88
CA GLN A 6 -11.20 4.33 21.69
C GLN A 6 -9.78 4.38 21.15
N GLU A 7 -9.00 3.39 21.50
CA GLU A 7 -7.80 3.10 20.73
C GLU A 7 -8.30 2.90 19.31
N ASN A 8 -7.95 3.83 18.45
CA ASN A 8 -8.11 3.67 17.01
C ASN A 8 -7.23 2.48 16.63
N ASN A 9 -7.72 1.29 16.88
CA ASN A 9 -7.05 0.05 16.58
C ASN A 9 -7.21 -0.17 15.07
N HIS A 10 -6.43 0.64 14.30
CA HIS A 10 -6.35 0.46 12.86
C HIS A 10 -5.73 -0.90 12.61
N MET A 11 -6.51 -1.80 12.02
CA MET A 11 -6.07 -3.15 11.71
C MET A 11 -5.10 -3.18 10.53
N LEU A 12 -4.96 -2.08 9.78
CA LEU A 12 -4.33 -2.04 8.48
C LEU A 12 -3.24 -0.97 8.39
N SER A 13 -2.10 -1.36 7.85
CA SER A 13 -1.04 -0.47 7.39
C SER A 13 -0.95 -0.51 5.87
N VAL A 14 -0.77 0.65 5.24
CA VAL A 14 -0.55 0.78 3.80
C VAL A 14 0.95 0.86 3.54
N CYS A 15 1.47 -0.08 2.76
CA CYS A 15 2.89 -0.19 2.42
C CYS A 15 3.09 0.18 0.95
N ILE A 16 4.01 1.10 0.70
CA ILE A 16 4.25 1.69 -0.61
C ILE A 16 5.72 1.55 -0.97
N ILE A 17 6.00 0.95 -2.13
CA ILE A 17 7.34 0.88 -2.70
C ILE A 17 7.47 2.00 -3.71
N THR A 18 8.59 2.70 -3.69
CA THR A 18 8.81 3.84 -4.59
C THR A 18 10.27 3.96 -5.05
N LYS A 19 10.43 4.46 -6.27
CA LYS A 19 11.72 4.92 -6.81
C LYS A 19 11.47 5.94 -7.91
N ASN A 20 12.01 7.16 -7.74
CA ASN A 20 11.89 8.24 -8.72
C ASN A 20 10.46 8.49 -9.19
N GLU A 21 9.57 8.68 -8.23
CA GLU A 21 8.13 8.91 -8.44
C GLU A 21 7.69 10.30 -7.94
N GLU A 22 8.55 11.32 -8.09
CA GLU A 22 8.24 12.68 -7.61
C GLU A 22 6.95 13.27 -8.16
N HIS A 23 6.51 12.84 -9.35
CA HIS A 23 5.28 13.32 -9.98
C HIS A 23 4.02 12.59 -9.51
N ASN A 24 4.15 11.42 -8.87
CA ASN A 24 3.05 10.55 -8.50
C ASN A 24 2.90 10.35 -6.98
N ILE A 25 4.00 10.38 -6.24
CA ILE A 25 4.00 10.00 -4.82
C ILE A 25 3.04 10.84 -3.96
N ALA A 26 2.95 12.15 -4.21
CA ALA A 26 2.04 13.03 -3.49
C ALA A 26 0.58 12.61 -3.68
N ARG A 27 0.16 12.33 -4.90
CA ARG A 27 -1.20 11.87 -5.23
C ARG A 27 -1.51 10.53 -4.55
N CYS A 28 -0.56 9.61 -4.59
CA CYS A 28 -0.69 8.32 -3.92
C CYS A 28 -0.94 8.50 -2.40
N LEU A 29 -0.04 9.17 -1.71
CA LEU A 29 -0.10 9.35 -0.25
C LEU A 29 -1.31 10.19 0.17
N LYS A 30 -1.58 11.26 -0.54
CA LYS A 30 -2.72 12.14 -0.26
C LYS A 30 -4.05 11.39 -0.34
N SER A 31 -4.17 10.43 -1.25
CA SER A 31 -5.40 9.65 -1.41
C SER A 31 -5.76 8.81 -0.18
N PHE A 32 -4.80 8.50 0.67
CA PHE A 32 -4.99 7.74 1.90
C PHE A 32 -5.11 8.61 3.16
N GLN A 33 -4.91 9.92 3.10
CA GLN A 33 -4.87 10.77 4.30
C GLN A 33 -6.15 10.72 5.14
N LYS A 34 -7.31 10.68 4.50
CA LYS A 34 -8.60 10.64 5.19
C LYS A 34 -8.94 9.28 5.81
N THR A 35 -8.21 8.25 5.45
CA THR A 35 -8.45 6.89 5.98
C THR A 35 -7.93 6.73 7.40
N GLY A 36 -6.92 7.49 7.80
CA GLY A 36 -6.23 7.33 9.07
C GLY A 36 -5.33 6.08 9.14
N PHE A 37 -5.13 5.38 8.04
CA PHE A 37 -4.21 4.24 7.98
C PHE A 37 -2.76 4.68 8.18
N GLU A 38 -1.96 3.84 8.82
CA GLU A 38 -0.50 4.00 8.85
C GLU A 38 0.04 3.90 7.42
N LEU A 39 0.86 4.86 7.02
CA LEU A 39 1.50 4.88 5.71
C LEU A 39 2.99 4.59 5.88
N ILE A 40 3.48 3.57 5.18
CA ILE A 40 4.88 3.16 5.16
C ILE A 40 5.40 3.27 3.75
N VAL A 41 6.51 3.96 3.58
CA VAL A 41 7.18 4.15 2.30
C VAL A 41 8.55 3.49 2.35
N ALA A 42 8.79 2.55 1.45
CA ALA A 42 10.10 1.98 1.21
C ALA A 42 10.66 2.56 -0.09
N ASP A 43 11.71 3.34 0.03
CA ASP A 43 12.40 3.97 -1.10
C ASP A 43 13.57 3.09 -1.54
N THR A 44 13.57 2.70 -2.80
CA THR A 44 14.57 1.78 -3.37
C THR A 44 15.71 2.49 -4.09
N GLY A 45 15.95 3.74 -3.78
CA GLY A 45 17.09 4.49 -4.30
C GLY A 45 16.70 5.68 -5.18
N SER A 46 15.68 6.46 -4.77
CA SER A 46 15.32 7.69 -5.47
C SER A 46 16.45 8.73 -5.46
N THR A 47 16.65 9.36 -6.59
CA THR A 47 17.61 10.45 -6.79
C THR A 47 16.92 11.79 -7.04
N ASP A 48 15.60 11.79 -7.13
CA ASP A 48 14.73 12.96 -7.32
C ASP A 48 14.13 13.44 -5.99
N GLN A 49 13.05 14.19 -6.02
CA GLN A 49 12.38 14.74 -4.83
C GLN A 49 11.40 13.78 -4.14
N THR A 50 11.33 12.52 -4.56
CA THR A 50 10.35 11.53 -4.05
C THR A 50 10.34 11.45 -2.52
N LYS A 51 11.49 11.25 -1.89
CA LYS A 51 11.58 11.13 -0.42
C LYS A 51 11.16 12.41 0.30
N LYS A 52 11.57 13.56 -0.22
CA LYS A 52 11.22 14.86 0.34
C LYS A 52 9.73 15.12 0.29
N ILE A 53 9.09 14.78 -0.82
CA ILE A 53 7.63 14.91 -0.99
C ILE A 53 6.91 13.93 -0.04
N ALA A 54 7.36 12.67 0.01
CA ALA A 54 6.77 11.67 0.91
C ALA A 54 6.80 12.08 2.36
N ALA A 55 7.86 12.77 2.80
CA ALA A 55 8.01 13.25 4.17
C ALA A 55 6.94 14.28 4.60
N GLU A 56 6.24 14.90 3.66
CA GLU A 56 5.10 15.78 3.95
C GLU A 56 3.85 15.00 4.41
N TYR A 57 3.79 13.70 4.16
CA TYR A 57 2.62 12.85 4.40
C TYR A 57 2.83 11.80 5.49
N THR A 58 4.05 11.34 5.69
CA THR A 58 4.39 10.31 6.67
C THR A 58 5.82 10.45 7.17
N GLU A 59 6.05 10.07 8.42
CA GLU A 59 7.38 9.94 9.00
C GLU A 59 8.01 8.57 8.75
N ASN A 60 7.21 7.59 8.31
CA ASN A 60 7.61 6.20 8.13
C ASN A 60 8.21 5.98 6.73
N ILE A 61 9.37 6.55 6.50
CA ILE A 61 10.12 6.43 5.24
C ILE A 61 11.41 5.67 5.51
N TYR A 62 11.62 4.59 4.76
CA TYR A 62 12.75 3.68 4.92
C TYR A 62 13.48 3.52 3.60
N ASP A 63 14.81 3.53 3.66
CA ASP A 63 15.65 3.22 2.52
C ASP A 63 15.85 1.71 2.40
N PHE A 64 15.61 1.18 1.22
CA PHE A 64 15.87 -0.20 0.87
C PHE A 64 16.69 -0.24 -0.42
N PRO A 65 18.01 -0.52 -0.38
CA PRO A 65 18.83 -0.55 -1.57
C PRO A 65 18.29 -1.57 -2.57
N TRP A 66 18.10 -1.13 -3.81
CA TRP A 66 17.58 -1.99 -4.87
C TRP A 66 18.48 -3.20 -5.09
N CYS A 67 17.90 -4.39 -5.09
CA CYS A 67 18.59 -5.67 -5.24
C CYS A 67 18.01 -6.54 -6.38
N ASP A 68 17.36 -5.93 -7.34
CA ASP A 68 16.69 -6.60 -8.48
C ASP A 68 15.62 -7.62 -8.06
N ASP A 69 14.95 -7.35 -6.95
CA ASP A 69 13.92 -8.22 -6.38
C ASP A 69 12.76 -7.39 -5.82
N PHE A 70 11.65 -7.36 -6.53
CA PHE A 70 10.44 -6.64 -6.10
C PHE A 70 9.82 -7.25 -4.85
N SER A 71 9.85 -8.56 -4.71
CA SER A 71 9.34 -9.23 -3.51
C SER A 71 10.13 -8.85 -2.27
N ALA A 72 11.44 -8.79 -2.36
CA ALA A 72 12.30 -8.36 -1.25
C ALA A 72 11.96 -6.94 -0.80
N ALA A 73 11.77 -6.01 -1.73
CA ALA A 73 11.39 -4.63 -1.41
C ALA A 73 10.01 -4.55 -0.76
N LYS A 74 9.01 -5.27 -1.27
CA LYS A 74 7.66 -5.32 -0.70
C LYS A 74 7.65 -5.96 0.68
N ASN A 75 8.34 -7.09 0.86
CA ASN A 75 8.45 -7.75 2.16
C ASN A 75 9.17 -6.88 3.20
N PHE A 76 10.18 -6.11 2.77
CA PHE A 76 10.83 -5.14 3.63
C PHE A 76 9.84 -4.07 4.12
N ALA A 77 9.06 -3.47 3.23
CA ALA A 77 8.05 -2.48 3.61
C ALA A 77 7.03 -3.08 4.58
N VAL A 78 6.53 -4.27 4.30
CA VAL A 78 5.59 -5.00 5.16
C VAL A 78 6.19 -5.25 6.55
N SER A 79 7.48 -5.53 6.65
CA SER A 79 8.17 -5.74 7.94
C SER A 79 8.15 -4.51 8.85
N LYS A 80 7.95 -3.32 8.29
CA LYS A 80 7.87 -2.05 9.03
C LYS A 80 6.47 -1.71 9.52
N ALA A 81 5.45 -2.44 9.08
CA ALA A 81 4.07 -2.21 9.46
C ALA A 81 3.84 -2.50 10.95
N ALA A 82 3.17 -1.58 11.65
CA ALA A 82 2.81 -1.74 13.05
C ALA A 82 1.53 -2.56 13.25
N HIS A 83 0.70 -2.67 12.22
CA HIS A 83 -0.60 -3.35 12.29
C HIS A 83 -0.54 -4.77 11.71
N PRO A 84 -1.45 -5.67 12.13
CA PRO A 84 -1.39 -7.08 11.71
C PRO A 84 -1.71 -7.32 10.24
N TYR A 85 -2.51 -6.43 9.62
CA TYR A 85 -2.85 -6.52 8.20
C TYR A 85 -2.16 -5.41 7.41
N VAL A 86 -1.84 -5.71 6.17
CA VAL A 86 -1.19 -4.76 5.25
C VAL A 86 -1.94 -4.70 3.92
N MET A 87 -1.91 -3.53 3.33
CA MET A 87 -2.30 -3.27 1.95
C MET A 87 -1.07 -2.76 1.21
N VAL A 88 -0.65 -3.42 0.16
CA VAL A 88 0.55 -3.03 -0.61
C VAL A 88 0.13 -2.34 -1.90
N ILE A 89 0.63 -1.13 -2.08
CA ILE A 89 0.28 -0.21 -3.17
C ILE A 89 1.55 0.25 -3.87
N ASP A 90 1.49 0.38 -5.19
CA ASP A 90 2.55 0.99 -5.97
C ASP A 90 2.42 2.53 -5.94
N SER A 91 3.52 3.25 -5.97
CA SER A 91 3.54 4.71 -5.78
C SER A 91 2.91 5.52 -6.91
N ASP A 92 2.67 4.92 -8.07
CA ASP A 92 1.93 5.50 -9.18
C ASP A 92 0.41 5.22 -9.12
N GLU A 93 -0.02 4.47 -8.14
CA GLU A 93 -1.44 4.19 -7.85
C GLU A 93 -1.98 5.19 -6.82
N TYR A 94 -3.28 5.41 -6.84
CA TYR A 94 -3.96 6.20 -5.81
C TYR A 94 -5.34 5.62 -5.49
N LEU A 95 -5.76 5.83 -4.25
CA LEU A 95 -7.08 5.39 -3.79
C LEU A 95 -8.16 6.30 -4.35
N GLN A 96 -9.12 5.73 -5.05
CA GLN A 96 -10.25 6.47 -5.58
C GLN A 96 -11.40 6.53 -4.58
N GLN A 97 -11.71 5.39 -3.96
CA GLN A 97 -12.81 5.26 -3.01
C GLN A 97 -12.56 4.11 -2.05
N ILE A 98 -12.88 4.31 -0.78
CA ILE A 98 -12.86 3.26 0.23
C ILE A 98 -13.96 3.53 1.27
N ASP A 99 -14.60 2.45 1.69
CA ASP A 99 -15.39 2.40 2.93
C ASP A 99 -14.55 1.65 3.97
N ARG A 100 -13.92 2.40 4.86
CA ARG A 100 -13.01 1.87 5.86
C ARG A 100 -13.71 0.94 6.85
N VAL A 101 -14.91 1.29 7.30
CA VAL A 101 -15.69 0.47 8.25
C VAL A 101 -16.03 -0.87 7.62
N GLN A 102 -16.47 -0.86 6.37
CA GLN A 102 -16.76 -2.08 5.61
C GLN A 102 -15.50 -2.93 5.40
N LEU A 103 -14.37 -2.31 5.07
CA LEU A 103 -13.11 -3.01 4.87
C LEU A 103 -12.64 -3.70 6.16
N GLU A 104 -12.65 -2.98 7.28
CA GLU A 104 -12.24 -3.55 8.58
C GLU A 104 -13.17 -4.68 9.01
N LYS A 105 -14.47 -4.58 8.75
CA LYS A 105 -15.44 -5.64 8.97
C LYS A 105 -15.13 -6.88 8.13
N MET A 106 -14.85 -6.70 6.85
CA MET A 106 -14.48 -7.80 5.95
C MET A 106 -13.20 -8.51 6.41
N ILE A 107 -12.20 -7.76 6.83
CA ILE A 107 -10.95 -8.33 7.37
C ILE A 107 -11.24 -9.16 8.62
N ALA A 108 -12.05 -8.66 9.53
CA ALA A 108 -12.40 -9.35 10.76
C ALA A 108 -13.21 -10.64 10.53
N GLU A 109 -14.06 -10.65 9.52
CA GLU A 109 -14.91 -11.80 9.16
C GLU A 109 -14.19 -12.87 8.34
N HIS A 110 -13.03 -12.54 7.74
CA HIS A 110 -12.29 -13.41 6.84
C HIS A 110 -10.82 -13.60 7.27
N PRO A 111 -10.58 -14.06 8.52
CA PRO A 111 -9.22 -14.28 8.99
C PRO A 111 -8.53 -15.38 8.16
N GLY A 112 -7.25 -15.16 7.82
CA GLY A 112 -6.47 -16.11 7.04
C GLY A 112 -6.73 -16.08 5.52
N GLU A 113 -7.54 -15.16 5.06
CA GLU A 113 -7.80 -14.96 3.63
C GLU A 113 -7.02 -13.76 3.07
N VAL A 114 -6.75 -13.79 1.78
CA VAL A 114 -6.15 -12.68 1.05
C VAL A 114 -7.24 -11.81 0.44
N GLY A 115 -7.23 -10.53 0.77
CA GLY A 115 -8.17 -9.54 0.24
C GLY A 115 -7.77 -9.06 -1.15
N ARG A 116 -8.74 -8.96 -2.04
CA ARG A 116 -8.59 -8.37 -3.37
C ARG A 116 -9.20 -6.99 -3.42
N ILE A 117 -8.51 -6.09 -4.09
CA ILE A 117 -9.03 -4.76 -4.42
C ILE A 117 -9.15 -4.61 -5.93
N ARG A 118 -10.08 -3.77 -6.35
CA ARG A 118 -10.27 -3.48 -7.75
C ARG A 118 -9.30 -2.39 -8.21
N ARG A 119 -8.44 -2.73 -9.14
CA ARG A 119 -7.60 -1.77 -9.84
C ARG A 119 -8.27 -1.32 -11.12
N ILE A 120 -8.30 -0.03 -11.34
CA ILE A 120 -8.79 0.58 -12.57
C ILE A 120 -7.59 1.14 -13.31
N ASN A 121 -7.30 0.56 -14.48
CA ASN A 121 -6.26 1.05 -15.36
C ASN A 121 -6.89 1.97 -16.41
N ILE A 122 -6.37 3.19 -16.50
CA ILE A 122 -6.80 4.17 -17.49
C ILE A 122 -5.78 4.16 -18.62
N ILE A 123 -6.20 3.74 -19.80
CA ILE A 123 -5.36 3.63 -20.99
C ILE A 123 -5.75 4.76 -21.95
N SER A 124 -4.80 5.63 -22.30
CA SER A 124 -4.99 6.67 -23.30
C SER A 124 -4.61 6.12 -24.67
N GLY A 125 -5.54 6.11 -25.61
CA GLY A 125 -5.36 5.64 -26.98
C GLY A 125 -5.84 6.66 -28.01
N LYS A 126 -5.72 6.33 -29.31
CA LYS A 126 -6.16 7.18 -30.42
C LYS A 126 -7.66 7.50 -30.39
N ASP A 127 -8.47 6.62 -29.80
CA ASP A 127 -9.93 6.70 -29.71
C ASP A 127 -10.42 7.21 -28.33
N GLY A 128 -9.54 7.88 -27.55
CA GLY A 128 -9.86 8.39 -26.24
C GLY A 128 -9.33 7.52 -25.08
N LYS A 129 -9.86 7.75 -23.88
CA LYS A 129 -9.49 7.00 -22.68
C LYS A 129 -10.35 5.75 -22.55
N GLN A 130 -9.71 4.61 -22.36
CA GLN A 130 -10.35 3.34 -22.02
C GLN A 130 -10.02 2.94 -20.59
N GLU A 131 -10.98 2.35 -19.88
CA GLU A 131 -10.79 1.78 -18.56
C GLU A 131 -10.73 0.26 -18.63
N ASN A 132 -9.73 -0.32 -17.98
CA ASN A 132 -9.66 -1.75 -17.73
C ASN A 132 -9.70 -1.98 -16.22
N LYS A 133 -10.55 -2.90 -15.77
CA LYS A 133 -10.75 -3.21 -14.34
C LYS A 133 -10.30 -4.64 -14.06
N GLU A 134 -9.53 -4.80 -13.01
CA GLU A 134 -9.06 -6.11 -12.57
C GLU A 134 -9.08 -6.21 -11.03
N TRP A 135 -9.18 -7.43 -10.51
CA TRP A 135 -9.08 -7.71 -9.09
C TRP A 135 -7.66 -8.20 -8.75
N ILE A 136 -7.02 -7.56 -7.78
CA ILE A 136 -5.64 -7.84 -7.41
C ILE A 136 -5.56 -8.17 -5.94
N ASN A 137 -4.77 -9.19 -5.59
CA ASN A 137 -4.43 -9.54 -4.22
C ASN A 137 -3.53 -8.48 -3.61
N ARG A 138 -4.04 -7.71 -2.65
CA ARG A 138 -3.31 -6.58 -2.07
C ARG A 138 -3.35 -6.52 -0.55
N ILE A 139 -4.29 -7.23 0.08
CA ILE A 139 -4.52 -7.17 1.53
C ILE A 139 -4.31 -8.54 2.14
N PHE A 140 -3.47 -8.62 3.17
CA PHE A 140 -3.20 -9.87 3.86
C PHE A 140 -2.66 -9.66 5.27
N ALA A 141 -2.74 -10.71 6.09
CA ALA A 141 -2.08 -10.76 7.38
C ALA A 141 -0.57 -10.93 7.19
N LYS A 142 0.23 -9.98 7.68
CA LYS A 142 1.68 -9.97 7.45
C LYS A 142 2.41 -11.17 8.06
N GLU A 143 1.84 -11.82 9.06
CA GLU A 143 2.43 -13.01 9.69
C GLU A 143 2.13 -14.30 8.93
N SER A 144 1.13 -14.30 8.06
CA SER A 144 0.65 -15.49 7.35
C SER A 144 1.07 -15.53 5.88
N PHE A 145 1.35 -14.39 5.28
CA PHE A 145 1.63 -14.26 3.86
C PHE A 145 2.83 -13.36 3.60
N HIS A 146 3.46 -13.56 2.46
CA HIS A 146 4.58 -12.76 1.97
C HIS A 146 4.60 -12.76 0.44
N TYR A 147 5.41 -11.88 -0.13
CA TYR A 147 5.63 -11.85 -1.57
C TYR A 147 6.73 -12.82 -1.98
N THR A 148 6.53 -13.49 -3.13
CA THR A 148 7.51 -14.36 -3.78
C THR A 148 7.62 -14.00 -5.26
N GLY A 149 8.78 -14.28 -5.84
CA GLY A 149 9.11 -13.96 -7.24
C GLY A 149 9.82 -12.61 -7.37
N ARG A 150 10.90 -12.56 -8.14
CA ARG A 150 11.67 -11.33 -8.37
C ARG A 150 10.95 -10.35 -9.27
N ILE A 151 10.29 -10.89 -10.29
CA ILE A 151 9.44 -10.21 -11.26
C ILE A 151 8.12 -10.96 -11.25
N HIS A 152 6.99 -10.29 -11.49
CA HIS A 152 5.66 -10.90 -11.37
C HIS A 152 5.40 -11.51 -9.99
N GLU A 153 5.74 -10.73 -8.96
CA GLU A 153 5.59 -11.12 -7.57
C GLU A 153 4.14 -11.46 -7.20
N GLN A 154 4.00 -12.48 -6.36
CA GLN A 154 2.71 -12.96 -5.88
C GLN A 154 2.70 -13.10 -4.38
N VAL A 155 1.52 -12.92 -3.78
CA VAL A 155 1.30 -13.18 -2.35
C VAL A 155 1.13 -14.67 -2.14
N THR A 156 1.94 -15.25 -1.28
CA THR A 156 1.93 -16.68 -0.94
C THR A 156 1.97 -16.88 0.58
N ALA A 157 1.43 -18.00 1.00
CA ALA A 157 1.47 -18.40 2.41
C ALA A 157 2.87 -18.79 2.90
#